data_f9c45aa74a34682b489eff0c14c7e274
#
_entry.id   f9c45aa74a34682b489eff0c14c7e274
#
_cell.length_a   1.000
_cell.length_b   1.000
_cell.length_c   1.000
_cell.angle_alpha   90.00
_cell.angle_beta   90.00
_cell.angle_gamma   90.00
#
_symmetry.space_group_name_H-M   'P 1'
#
loop_
_entity.id
_entity.type
_entity.pdbx_description
1 polymer ?
#
loop_
_entity_poly.entity_id
_entity_poly.type
_entity_poly.pdbx_seq_one_letter_code
_entity_poly.pdbx_strand_id
1 'polypeptide(L)'
;MKSFISVLSISTLCLNLCGFYVFASEQVNDEDGFEVSDEILAIVGDIDYGEYLSSECTTCHHAQGLDEGIPSITGWPIESFVWALHSYKSGARNHPIMEMITQRLSNEEIASLAIFFESINN
;
A
#
# COMPACT_ATOMS: atom_id res chain seq x y z
N MET A 1 7.11 72.27 23.28
CA MET A 1 8.46 72.15 22.72
C MET A 1 8.51 70.74 22.03
N LYS A 2 8.36 70.78 20.76
CA LYS A 2 8.97 70.12 19.63
C LYS A 2 9.36 68.66 19.87
N SER A 3 8.45 67.73 19.49
CA SER A 3 8.73 66.30 19.25
C SER A 3 8.74 66.04 17.76
N PHE A 4 9.87 65.54 17.28
CA PHE A 4 10.03 65.10 15.91
C PHE A 4 9.56 63.64 15.77
N ILE A 5 8.59 63.45 14.90
CA ILE A 5 8.10 62.13 14.51
C ILE A 5 8.96 61.68 13.33
N SER A 6 9.75 60.64 13.58
CA SER A 6 10.51 59.95 12.52
C SER A 6 9.66 58.85 11.94
N VAL A 7 9.27 58.99 10.67
CA VAL A 7 8.51 57.98 9.92
C VAL A 7 9.53 57.00 9.33
N LEU A 8 9.59 55.79 9.90
CA LEU A 8 10.36 54.68 9.32
C LEU A 8 9.49 53.95 8.31
N SER A 9 9.88 54.04 7.06
CA SER A 9 9.30 53.34 5.93
C SER A 9 9.65 51.86 6.03
N ILE A 10 8.63 51.02 6.26
CA ILE A 10 8.78 49.53 6.23
C ILE A 10 8.57 49.09 4.79
N SER A 11 9.69 48.80 4.14
CA SER A 11 9.71 48.17 2.82
C SER A 11 9.21 46.73 2.93
N THR A 12 8.04 46.48 2.32
CA THR A 12 7.41 45.15 2.26
C THR A 12 8.15 44.29 1.25
N LEU A 13 9.04 43.43 1.74
CA LEU A 13 9.69 42.40 0.96
C LEU A 13 8.73 41.17 0.86
N CYS A 14 7.99 41.10 -0.23
CA CYS A 14 7.23 39.89 -0.58
C CYS A 14 8.19 38.77 -0.95
N LEU A 15 8.49 37.91 0.01
CA LEU A 15 9.21 36.67 -0.22
C LEU A 15 8.18 35.63 -0.76
N ASN A 16 8.22 35.38 -2.08
CA ASN A 16 7.50 34.30 -2.72
C ASN A 16 8.07 32.95 -2.22
N LEU A 17 7.46 32.40 -1.18
CA LEU A 17 7.65 31.02 -0.79
C LEU A 17 6.86 30.15 -1.77
N CYS A 18 7.51 29.73 -2.87
CA CYS A 18 7.07 28.60 -3.66
C CYS A 18 7.09 27.38 -2.75
N GLY A 19 5.92 27.03 -2.21
CA GLY A 19 5.74 25.82 -1.44
C GLY A 19 5.95 24.61 -2.34
N PHE A 20 7.09 23.96 -2.21
CA PHE A 20 7.28 22.62 -2.68
C PHE A 20 6.34 21.73 -1.86
N TYR A 21 5.19 21.37 -2.43
CA TYR A 21 4.40 20.28 -1.92
C TYR A 21 5.18 18.99 -2.19
N VAL A 22 5.93 18.55 -1.22
CA VAL A 22 6.47 17.21 -1.18
C VAL A 22 5.24 16.31 -0.95
N PHE A 23 4.80 15.63 -2.00
CA PHE A 23 3.94 14.47 -1.83
C PHE A 23 4.75 13.43 -1.06
N ALA A 24 4.57 13.41 0.24
CA ALA A 24 5.00 12.28 1.04
C ALA A 24 4.10 11.11 0.60
N SER A 25 4.69 10.17 -0.15
CA SER A 25 4.10 8.85 -0.31
C SER A 25 3.97 8.26 1.09
N GLU A 26 2.76 8.05 1.53
CA GLU A 26 2.44 7.43 2.81
C GLU A 26 2.89 5.97 2.69
N GLN A 27 4.10 5.69 3.16
CA GLN A 27 4.58 4.33 3.30
C GLN A 27 3.79 3.68 4.42
N VAL A 28 3.05 2.64 4.08
CA VAL A 28 2.38 1.78 5.06
C VAL A 28 3.46 1.02 5.81
N ASN A 29 3.96 1.59 6.89
CA ASN A 29 4.87 0.93 7.80
C ASN A 29 4.02 0.31 8.90
N ASP A 30 3.98 -1.02 8.95
CA ASP A 30 3.51 -1.72 10.14
C ASP A 30 4.54 -1.60 11.26
N GLU A 31 4.06 -1.67 12.51
CA GLU A 31 4.85 -1.48 13.73
C GLU A 31 6.03 -2.45 13.89
N ASP A 32 6.13 -3.49 13.06
CA ASP A 32 7.20 -4.50 13.08
C ASP A 32 8.34 -4.25 12.07
N GLY A 33 8.31 -3.18 11.30
CA GLY A 33 9.39 -2.82 10.37
C GLY A 33 9.57 -3.77 9.18
N PHE A 34 8.55 -4.57 8.82
CA PHE A 34 8.58 -5.41 7.63
C PHE A 34 8.38 -4.55 6.38
N GLU A 35 9.33 -4.62 5.46
CA GLU A 35 9.27 -3.92 4.18
C GLU A 35 9.39 -4.93 3.02
N VAL A 36 8.65 -4.68 1.94
CA VAL A 36 8.80 -5.40 0.68
C VAL A 36 9.77 -4.60 -0.19
N SER A 37 10.75 -5.27 -0.79
CA SER A 37 11.74 -4.59 -1.62
C SER A 37 11.11 -4.01 -2.89
N ASP A 38 11.69 -2.92 -3.40
CA ASP A 38 11.27 -2.29 -4.66
C ASP A 38 11.32 -3.26 -5.85
N GLU A 39 12.23 -4.23 -5.83
CA GLU A 39 12.35 -5.26 -6.86
C GLU A 39 11.12 -6.18 -6.90
N ILE A 40 10.57 -6.52 -5.74
CA ILE A 40 9.33 -7.33 -5.64
C ILE A 40 8.13 -6.49 -6.08
N LEU A 41 8.05 -5.23 -5.65
CA LEU A 41 6.96 -4.33 -6.02
C LEU A 41 6.96 -3.98 -7.52
N ALA A 42 8.12 -4.07 -8.19
CA ALA A 42 8.26 -3.82 -9.63
C ALA A 42 7.85 -5.02 -10.51
N ILE A 43 7.53 -6.18 -9.92
CA ILE A 43 7.10 -7.36 -10.69
C ILE A 43 5.73 -7.09 -11.30
N VAL A 44 5.66 -7.17 -12.62
CA VAL A 44 4.39 -7.05 -13.36
C VAL A 44 3.71 -8.41 -13.40
N GLY A 45 2.55 -8.53 -12.76
CA GLY A 45 1.74 -9.75 -12.78
C GLY A 45 0.98 -9.95 -14.09
N ASP A 46 0.54 -11.16 -14.33
CA ASP A 46 -0.36 -11.55 -15.41
C ASP A 46 -1.77 -11.73 -14.84
N ILE A 47 -2.74 -10.94 -15.35
CA ILE A 47 -4.09 -10.91 -14.82
C ILE A 47 -4.85 -12.22 -15.06
N ASP A 48 -4.66 -12.85 -16.23
CA ASP A 48 -5.33 -14.11 -16.57
C ASP A 48 -4.80 -15.26 -15.71
N TYR A 49 -3.49 -15.23 -15.45
CA TYR A 49 -2.88 -16.18 -14.51
C TYR A 49 -3.33 -15.94 -13.07
N GLY A 50 -3.47 -14.67 -12.66
CA GLY A 50 -4.04 -14.29 -11.38
C GLY A 50 -5.48 -14.79 -11.20
N GLU A 51 -6.31 -14.67 -12.24
CA GLU A 51 -7.67 -15.23 -12.26
C GLU A 51 -7.65 -16.75 -12.03
N TYR A 52 -6.80 -17.47 -12.75
CA TYR A 52 -6.66 -18.92 -12.60
C TYR A 52 -6.28 -19.32 -11.16
N LEU A 53 -5.31 -18.60 -10.55
CA LEU A 53 -4.86 -18.87 -9.19
C LEU A 53 -5.88 -18.48 -8.11
N SER A 54 -6.75 -17.51 -8.39
CA SER A 54 -7.66 -16.90 -7.41
C SER A 54 -8.65 -17.87 -6.79
N SER A 55 -8.93 -18.98 -7.46
CA SER A 55 -9.90 -19.99 -6.99
C SER A 55 -9.55 -20.56 -5.61
N GLU A 56 -8.27 -20.67 -5.27
CA GLU A 56 -7.84 -21.12 -3.94
C GLU A 56 -8.08 -20.04 -2.87
N CYS A 57 -7.97 -18.76 -3.24
CA CYS A 57 -8.18 -17.63 -2.33
C CYS A 57 -9.67 -17.40 -2.03
N THR A 58 -10.51 -17.45 -3.07
CA THR A 58 -11.95 -17.17 -2.97
C THR A 58 -12.73 -18.24 -2.21
N THR A 59 -12.14 -19.40 -1.97
CA THR A 59 -12.72 -20.42 -1.09
C THR A 59 -12.93 -19.92 0.34
N CYS A 60 -12.02 -19.06 0.83
CA CYS A 60 -12.08 -18.47 2.16
C CYS A 60 -12.39 -16.97 2.11
N HIS A 61 -11.78 -16.25 1.16
CA HIS A 61 -11.94 -14.81 0.98
C HIS A 61 -13.10 -14.49 0.02
N HIS A 62 -14.32 -14.47 0.53
CA HIS A 62 -15.49 -14.13 -0.27
C HIS A 62 -15.56 -12.63 -0.57
N ALA A 63 -16.27 -12.25 -1.65
CA ALA A 63 -16.39 -10.86 -2.09
C ALA A 63 -16.92 -9.89 -1.01
N GLN A 64 -17.86 -10.36 -0.17
CA GLN A 64 -18.40 -9.58 0.93
C GLN A 64 -17.63 -9.74 2.25
N GLY A 65 -16.57 -10.57 2.27
CA GLY A 65 -15.94 -10.99 3.51
C GLY A 65 -16.82 -11.96 4.31
N LEU A 66 -16.24 -12.60 5.29
CA LEU A 66 -16.98 -13.33 6.31
C LEU A 66 -16.83 -12.57 7.64
N ASP A 67 -17.92 -12.49 8.42
CA ASP A 67 -17.94 -11.83 9.75
C ASP A 67 -17.05 -12.56 10.80
N GLU A 68 -16.25 -13.54 10.37
CA GLU A 68 -15.42 -14.37 11.22
C GLU A 68 -13.92 -14.02 11.14
N GLY A 69 -13.58 -12.79 10.75
CA GLY A 69 -12.19 -12.34 10.70
C GLY A 69 -11.45 -12.68 9.40
N ILE A 70 -12.16 -13.18 8.36
CA ILE A 70 -11.61 -13.37 7.02
C ILE A 70 -12.03 -12.18 6.15
N PRO A 71 -11.13 -11.25 5.80
CA PRO A 71 -11.50 -10.05 5.05
C PRO A 71 -11.81 -10.38 3.58
N SER A 72 -12.66 -9.54 2.95
CA SER A 72 -12.67 -9.45 1.50
C SER A 72 -11.34 -8.90 1.01
N ILE A 73 -10.84 -9.48 -0.08
CA ILE A 73 -9.58 -9.05 -0.72
C ILE A 73 -9.81 -8.47 -2.13
N THR A 74 -11.09 -8.34 -2.54
CA THR A 74 -11.47 -7.74 -3.83
C THR A 74 -11.30 -6.23 -3.78
N GLY A 75 -10.74 -5.64 -4.83
CA GLY A 75 -10.48 -4.21 -4.94
C GLY A 75 -9.32 -3.71 -4.06
N TRP A 76 -8.52 -4.59 -3.50
CA TRP A 76 -7.33 -4.18 -2.74
C TRP A 76 -6.28 -3.58 -3.67
N PRO A 77 -5.63 -2.47 -3.30
CA PRO A 77 -4.48 -1.95 -4.04
C PRO A 77 -3.37 -2.99 -4.15
N ILE A 78 -2.72 -3.06 -5.33
CA ILE A 78 -1.65 -4.02 -5.62
C ILE A 78 -0.60 -4.04 -4.52
N GLU A 79 -0.08 -2.87 -4.14
CA GLU A 79 0.97 -2.76 -3.11
C GLU A 79 0.54 -3.34 -1.76
N SER A 80 -0.69 -3.05 -1.33
CA SER A 80 -1.25 -3.56 -0.08
C SER A 80 -1.42 -5.08 -0.10
N PHE A 81 -1.85 -5.62 -1.24
CA PHE A 81 -2.00 -7.06 -1.44
C PHE A 81 -0.64 -7.77 -1.40
N VAL A 82 0.33 -7.28 -2.19
CA VAL A 82 1.69 -7.82 -2.24
C VAL A 82 2.34 -7.77 -0.86
N TRP A 83 2.23 -6.61 -0.17
CA TRP A 83 2.76 -6.45 1.18
C TRP A 83 2.15 -7.47 2.15
N ALA A 84 0.83 -7.63 2.15
CA ALA A 84 0.15 -8.55 3.06
C ALA A 84 0.58 -10.00 2.84
N LEU A 85 0.66 -10.47 1.58
CA LEU A 85 1.08 -11.83 1.30
C LEU A 85 2.56 -12.08 1.63
N HIS A 86 3.43 -11.12 1.35
CA HIS A 86 4.84 -11.23 1.71
C HIS A 86 5.07 -11.16 3.22
N SER A 87 4.26 -10.41 3.97
CA SER A 87 4.36 -10.38 5.44
C SER A 87 4.02 -11.74 6.06
N TYR A 88 3.04 -12.47 5.52
CA TYR A 88 2.78 -13.86 5.92
C TYR A 88 3.87 -14.82 5.46
N LYS A 89 4.33 -14.66 4.20
CA LYS A 89 5.38 -15.52 3.62
C LYS A 89 6.70 -15.44 4.37
N SER A 90 7.04 -14.27 4.91
CA SER A 90 8.24 -14.04 5.72
C SER A 90 8.08 -14.43 7.19
N GLY A 91 6.83 -14.63 7.66
CA GLY A 91 6.51 -14.81 9.07
C GLY A 91 6.45 -13.52 9.88
N ALA A 92 6.52 -12.35 9.25
CA ALA A 92 6.31 -11.06 9.91
C ALA A 92 4.88 -10.91 10.44
N ARG A 93 3.90 -11.48 9.73
CA ARG A 93 2.56 -11.70 10.25
C ARG A 93 2.36 -13.16 10.61
N ASN A 94 1.79 -13.40 11.80
CA ASN A 94 1.48 -14.77 12.24
C ASN A 94 0.03 -15.12 11.91
N HIS A 95 -0.16 -16.03 10.97
CA HIS A 95 -1.44 -16.67 10.66
C HIS A 95 -1.19 -18.03 9.98
N PRO A 96 -1.29 -19.15 10.70
CA PRO A 96 -0.82 -20.47 10.21
C PRO A 96 -1.33 -20.85 8.82
N ILE A 97 -2.61 -20.56 8.51
CA ILE A 97 -3.20 -20.89 7.21
C ILE A 97 -2.60 -19.99 6.11
N MET A 98 -2.51 -18.67 6.35
CA MET A 98 -1.96 -17.75 5.36
C MET A 98 -0.46 -17.98 5.14
N GLU A 99 0.31 -18.26 6.17
CA GLU A 99 1.71 -18.65 6.06
C GLU A 99 1.88 -19.89 5.17
N MET A 100 1.09 -20.95 5.42
CA MET A 100 1.14 -22.19 4.63
C MET A 100 0.82 -21.94 3.15
N ILE A 101 -0.16 -21.08 2.87
CA ILE A 101 -0.56 -20.75 1.48
C ILE A 101 0.53 -19.91 0.81
N THR A 102 0.96 -18.85 1.45
CA THR A 102 1.90 -17.87 0.84
C THR A 102 3.29 -18.44 0.62
N GLN A 103 3.76 -19.39 1.45
CA GLN A 103 5.04 -20.06 1.26
C GLN A 103 5.14 -20.82 -0.06
N ARG A 104 4.03 -21.27 -0.62
CA ARG A 104 3.97 -22.02 -1.89
C ARG A 104 3.94 -21.11 -3.13
N LEU A 105 3.61 -19.83 -2.96
CA LEU A 105 3.50 -18.88 -4.06
C LEU A 105 4.86 -18.28 -4.41
N SER A 106 5.15 -18.15 -5.72
CA SER A 106 6.27 -17.33 -6.19
C SER A 106 5.94 -15.84 -6.10
N ASN A 107 6.93 -14.98 -6.30
CA ASN A 107 6.70 -13.53 -6.32
C ASN A 107 5.83 -13.11 -7.51
N GLU A 108 5.99 -13.78 -8.66
CA GLU A 108 5.21 -13.57 -9.87
C GLU A 108 3.75 -14.00 -9.69
N GLU A 109 3.51 -15.08 -8.96
CA GLU A 109 2.16 -15.55 -8.62
C GLU A 109 1.46 -14.57 -7.68
N ILE A 110 2.18 -14.04 -6.69
CA ILE A 110 1.66 -13.00 -5.80
C ILE A 110 1.33 -11.72 -6.58
N ALA A 111 2.21 -11.28 -7.50
CA ALA A 111 1.96 -10.11 -8.34
C ALA A 111 0.76 -10.33 -9.27
N SER A 112 0.60 -11.53 -9.83
CA SER A 112 -0.53 -11.90 -10.70
C SER A 112 -1.86 -11.91 -9.93
N LEU A 113 -1.88 -12.47 -8.73
CA LEU A 113 -3.04 -12.41 -7.84
C LEU A 113 -3.38 -10.96 -7.46
N ALA A 114 -2.38 -10.13 -7.19
CA ALA A 114 -2.57 -8.73 -6.80
C ALA A 114 -3.27 -7.92 -7.90
N ILE A 115 -2.81 -7.99 -9.15
CA ILE A 115 -3.42 -7.28 -10.27
C ILE A 115 -4.84 -7.81 -10.57
N PHE A 116 -5.07 -9.11 -10.42
CA PHE A 116 -6.40 -9.69 -10.59
C PHE A 116 -7.37 -9.17 -9.53
N PHE A 117 -7.04 -9.28 -8.24
CA PHE A 117 -7.94 -8.84 -7.17
C PHE A 117 -8.18 -7.33 -7.16
N GLU A 118 -7.18 -6.51 -7.53
CA GLU A 118 -7.39 -5.06 -7.71
C GLU A 118 -8.38 -4.76 -8.83
N SER A 119 -8.37 -5.55 -9.91
CA SER A 119 -9.27 -5.36 -11.07
C SER A 119 -10.73 -5.65 -10.76
N ILE A 120 -11.03 -6.39 -9.69
CA ILE A 120 -12.40 -6.71 -9.28
C ILE A 120 -12.98 -5.51 -8.56
N ASN A 121 -13.81 -4.75 -9.27
CA ASN A 121 -14.57 -3.65 -8.65
C ASN A 121 -15.77 -4.22 -7.88
N ASN A 122 -15.90 -3.85 -6.61
CA ASN A 122 -17.08 -4.10 -5.79
C ASN A 122 -18.21 -3.14 -6.14
#